data_57b097b54cbcbae1e73ae19f2ca6733b
#
_entry.id   57b097b54cbcbae1e73ae19f2ca6733b
#
_cell.length_a   1.000
_cell.length_b   1.000
_cell.length_c   1.000
_cell.angle_alpha   90.00
_cell.angle_beta   90.00
_cell.angle_gamma   90.00
#
_symmetry.space_group_name_H-M   'P 1'
#
loop_
_entity.id
_entity.type
_entity.pdbx_description
1 polymer ?
#
loop_
_entity_poly.entity_id
_entity_poly.type
_entity_poly.pdbx_seq_one_letter_code
_entity_poly.pdbx_strand_id
1 'polypeptide(L)'
;MLKNDLIVVVTSVGTEEQALDVAHALVRSRRAACVNIIPNIHSVYRWKGRVCDDGEMLLIIKTLASQFEAVRETIHKVNTYELPEVLGYRVDMASPGFLSWIEKMTALPKRKVAGKAKTKTKAKKAPGKKAAPRRKG
;
A
#
# COMPACT_ATOMS: atom_id res chain seq x y z
N MET A 1 -10.99 14.62 10.56
CA MET A 1 -9.64 14.47 10.05
C MET A 1 -9.47 15.27 8.79
N LEU A 2 -8.40 16.02 8.72
CA LEU A 2 -8.17 16.83 7.56
C LEU A 2 -7.54 16.00 6.46
N LYS A 3 -7.74 16.41 5.21
CA LYS A 3 -7.21 15.70 4.10
C LYS A 3 -5.73 15.56 4.11
N ASN A 4 -5.01 16.52 4.64
CA ASN A 4 -3.57 16.48 4.64
C ASN A 4 -2.96 15.86 5.89
N ASP A 5 -3.79 15.30 6.75
CA ASP A 5 -3.23 14.67 7.95
C ASP A 5 -2.41 13.46 7.55
N LEU A 6 -1.31 13.29 8.24
CA LEU A 6 -0.46 12.13 8.02
C LEU A 6 -1.14 10.91 8.61
N ILE A 7 -1.16 9.83 7.88
CA ILE A 7 -1.71 8.58 8.38
C ILE A 7 -0.76 7.44 8.09
N VAL A 8 -0.94 6.36 8.83
CA VAL A 8 -0.25 5.12 8.58
C VAL A 8 -1.34 4.12 8.25
N VAL A 9 -1.19 3.43 7.13
CA VAL A 9 -2.14 2.39 6.75
C VAL A 9 -1.46 1.05 6.92
N VAL A 10 -2.17 0.12 7.55
CA VAL A 10 -1.63 -1.20 7.81
C VAL A 10 -2.40 -2.22 7.00
N THR A 11 -1.69 -3.13 6.39
CA THR A 11 -2.29 -4.24 5.65
C THR A 11 -1.37 -5.44 5.77
N SER A 12 -1.89 -6.63 5.50
CA SER A 12 -1.07 -7.83 5.53
C SER A 12 -1.29 -8.61 4.25
N VAL A 13 -0.27 -9.30 3.80
CA VAL A 13 -0.33 -10.11 2.59
C VAL A 13 0.34 -11.44 2.86
N GLY A 14 0.09 -12.40 1.99
CA GLY A 14 0.54 -13.76 2.24
C GLY A 14 1.97 -14.07 1.86
N THR A 15 2.56 -13.33 0.94
CA THR A 15 3.90 -13.64 0.47
C THR A 15 4.74 -12.38 0.34
N GLU A 16 6.04 -12.55 0.33
CA GLU A 16 6.93 -11.44 0.15
C GLU A 16 6.75 -10.81 -1.24
N GLU A 17 6.52 -11.62 -2.22
CA GLU A 17 6.30 -11.12 -3.56
C GLU A 17 5.10 -10.20 -3.61
N GLN A 18 4.01 -10.59 -2.99
CA GLN A 18 2.84 -9.76 -2.94
C GLN A 18 3.09 -8.48 -2.16
N ALA A 19 3.87 -8.58 -1.08
CA ALA A 19 4.21 -7.38 -0.30
C ALA A 19 4.98 -6.38 -1.16
N LEU A 20 5.94 -6.86 -1.93
CA LEU A 20 6.70 -5.98 -2.80
C LEU A 20 5.83 -5.41 -3.91
N ASP A 21 4.92 -6.20 -4.45
CA ASP A 21 4.04 -5.71 -5.50
C ASP A 21 3.15 -4.58 -4.99
N VAL A 22 2.59 -4.73 -3.81
CA VAL A 22 1.76 -3.67 -3.22
C VAL A 22 2.62 -2.44 -2.94
N ALA A 23 3.79 -2.64 -2.33
CA ALA A 23 4.64 -1.52 -1.96
C ALA A 23 5.07 -0.72 -3.18
N HIS A 24 5.51 -1.40 -4.24
CA HIS A 24 5.93 -0.71 -5.44
C HIS A 24 4.76 -0.02 -6.15
N ALA A 25 3.61 -0.66 -6.18
CA ALA A 25 2.45 -0.05 -6.82
C ALA A 25 2.07 1.25 -6.11
N LEU A 26 2.11 1.25 -4.79
CA LEU A 26 1.74 2.44 -4.03
C LEU A 26 2.75 3.57 -4.18
N VAL A 27 4.03 3.24 -4.10
CA VAL A 27 5.05 4.28 -4.14
C VAL A 27 5.19 4.84 -5.56
N ARG A 28 5.15 3.99 -6.56
CA ARG A 28 5.29 4.47 -7.93
C ARG A 28 4.12 5.35 -8.35
N SER A 29 2.93 5.06 -7.87
CA SER A 29 1.76 5.86 -8.22
C SER A 29 1.60 7.07 -7.33
N ARG A 30 2.51 7.29 -6.40
CA ARG A 30 2.49 8.41 -5.46
C ARG A 30 1.30 8.35 -4.51
N ARG A 31 0.75 7.18 -4.31
CA ARG A 31 -0.32 6.99 -3.35
C ARG A 31 0.22 6.84 -1.94
N ALA A 32 1.50 6.50 -1.84
CA ALA A 32 2.17 6.46 -0.55
C ALA A 32 3.59 6.95 -0.72
N ALA A 33 4.13 7.52 0.33
CA ALA A 33 5.50 8.00 0.31
C ALA A 33 6.48 6.89 0.64
N CYS A 34 6.05 5.96 1.48
CA CYS A 34 6.96 4.95 1.98
C CYS A 34 6.17 3.75 2.45
N VAL A 35 6.69 2.56 2.20
CA VAL A 35 6.08 1.34 2.70
C VAL A 35 7.17 0.52 3.35
N ASN A 36 6.96 0.17 4.62
CA ASN A 36 7.87 -0.73 5.30
C ASN A 36 7.23 -2.11 5.34
N ILE A 37 8.02 -3.13 5.11
CA ILE A 37 7.55 -4.50 5.09
C ILE A 37 8.18 -5.23 6.26
N ILE A 38 7.34 -5.80 7.13
CA ILE A 38 7.80 -6.58 8.24
C ILE A 38 7.49 -8.02 7.92
N PRO A 39 8.51 -8.84 7.73
CA PRO A 39 8.27 -10.22 7.32
C PRO A 39 7.96 -11.12 8.49
N ASN A 40 7.45 -12.27 8.18
CA ASN A 40 7.32 -13.35 9.14
C ASN A 40 6.49 -13.03 10.37
N ILE A 41 5.35 -12.41 10.18
CA ILE A 41 4.44 -12.26 11.31
C ILE A 41 3.52 -13.46 11.33
N HIS A 42 2.95 -13.74 12.49
CA HIS A 42 1.96 -14.78 12.65
C HIS A 42 0.64 -14.10 12.87
N SER A 43 -0.36 -14.51 12.12
CA SER A 43 -1.67 -13.93 12.27
C SER A 43 -2.65 -15.03 12.68
N VAL A 44 -3.32 -14.82 13.79
CA VAL A 44 -4.29 -15.78 14.29
C VAL A 44 -5.64 -15.11 14.25
N TYR A 45 -6.60 -15.69 13.56
CA TYR A 45 -7.87 -15.03 13.32
C TYR A 45 -8.96 -16.04 13.05
N ARG A 46 -10.20 -15.60 13.09
CA ARG A 46 -11.32 -16.48 12.80
C ARG A 46 -11.83 -16.17 11.40
N TRP A 47 -11.97 -17.19 10.61
CA TRP A 47 -12.43 -17.02 9.24
C TRP A 47 -13.34 -18.19 8.88
N LYS A 48 -14.57 -17.86 8.51
CA LYS A 48 -15.56 -18.86 8.12
C LYS A 48 -15.69 -19.98 9.15
N GLY A 49 -15.83 -19.57 10.40
CA GLY A 49 -16.07 -20.51 11.48
C GLY A 49 -14.87 -21.25 12.00
N ARG A 50 -13.68 -20.94 11.51
CA ARG A 50 -12.49 -21.66 11.94
C ARG A 50 -11.44 -20.70 12.44
N VAL A 51 -10.62 -21.16 13.34
CA VAL A 51 -9.48 -20.38 13.81
C VAL A 51 -8.32 -20.73 12.90
N CYS A 52 -7.77 -19.71 12.27
CA CYS A 52 -6.65 -19.86 11.33
C CYS A 52 -5.41 -19.27 11.95
N ASP A 53 -4.27 -19.81 11.54
CA ASP A 53 -2.98 -19.37 12.06
C ASP A 53 -2.03 -19.37 10.86
N ASP A 54 -1.76 -18.22 10.32
CA ASP A 54 -0.97 -18.13 9.09
C ASP A 54 0.22 -17.22 9.24
N GLY A 55 1.27 -17.53 8.51
CA GLY A 55 2.39 -16.62 8.39
C GLY A 55 2.08 -15.57 7.36
N GLU A 56 2.44 -14.35 7.62
CA GLU A 56 2.16 -13.25 6.70
C GLU A 56 3.26 -12.20 6.74
N MET A 57 3.14 -11.23 5.85
CA MET A 57 3.98 -10.05 5.85
C MET A 57 3.09 -8.88 6.25
N LEU A 58 3.59 -7.99 7.09
CA LEU A 58 2.84 -6.80 7.48
C LEU A 58 3.41 -5.60 6.77
N LEU A 59 2.55 -4.79 6.17
CA LEU A 59 3.00 -3.58 5.51
C LEU A 59 2.55 -2.38 6.32
N ILE A 60 3.47 -1.46 6.53
CA ILE A 60 3.20 -0.21 7.21
C ILE A 60 3.41 0.89 6.18
N ILE A 61 2.32 1.53 5.79
CA ILE A 61 2.29 2.45 4.67
C ILE A 61 2.12 3.86 5.19
N LYS A 62 3.04 4.76 4.83
CA LYS A 62 2.96 6.14 5.29
C LYS A 62 2.48 7.02 4.17
N THR A 63 1.40 7.74 4.43
CA THR A 63 0.79 8.57 3.40
C THR A 63 -0.09 9.64 4.05
N LEU A 64 -0.89 10.31 3.27
CA LEU A 64 -1.80 11.33 3.77
C LEU A 64 -3.23 10.81 3.75
N ALA A 65 -4.07 11.36 4.60
CA ALA A 65 -5.46 10.96 4.68
C ALA A 65 -6.17 11.06 3.34
N SER A 66 -5.80 12.04 2.52
CA SER A 66 -6.42 12.21 1.22
C SER A 66 -6.14 11.04 0.28
N GLN A 67 -5.15 10.22 0.60
CA GLN A 67 -4.80 9.09 -0.26
C GLN A 67 -5.40 7.78 0.22
N PHE A 68 -6.12 7.80 1.34
CA PHE A 68 -6.56 6.53 1.92
C PHE A 68 -7.36 5.68 0.94
N GLU A 69 -8.34 6.27 0.25
CA GLU A 69 -9.15 5.49 -0.67
C GLU A 69 -8.34 4.96 -1.84
N ALA A 70 -7.41 5.74 -2.35
CA ALA A 70 -6.55 5.26 -3.44
C ALA A 70 -5.64 4.13 -2.98
N VAL A 71 -5.16 4.22 -1.74
CA VAL A 71 -4.35 3.15 -1.17
C VAL A 71 -5.19 1.88 -1.02
N ARG A 72 -6.39 2.03 -0.49
CA ARG A 72 -7.28 0.89 -0.29
C ARG A 72 -7.58 0.21 -1.63
N GLU A 73 -7.86 0.99 -2.64
CA GLU A 73 -8.13 0.44 -3.97
C GLU A 73 -6.94 -0.33 -4.53
N THR A 74 -5.75 0.21 -4.35
CA THR A 74 -4.55 -0.46 -4.83
C THR A 74 -4.34 -1.77 -4.11
N ILE A 75 -4.54 -1.78 -2.79
CA ILE A 75 -4.38 -2.99 -2.02
C ILE A 75 -5.38 -4.05 -2.50
N HIS A 76 -6.63 -3.65 -2.70
CA HIS A 76 -7.63 -4.60 -3.14
C HIS A 76 -7.35 -5.17 -4.53
N LYS A 77 -6.71 -4.35 -5.38
CA LYS A 77 -6.41 -4.82 -6.70
C LYS A 77 -5.28 -5.80 -6.71
N VAL A 78 -4.29 -5.64 -5.88
CA VAL A 78 -3.09 -6.46 -5.89
C VAL A 78 -3.21 -7.65 -4.95
N ASN A 79 -3.84 -7.49 -3.79
CA ASN A 79 -3.94 -8.54 -2.80
C ASN A 79 -4.95 -9.59 -3.27
N THR A 80 -4.63 -10.85 -3.11
CA THR A 80 -5.51 -11.92 -3.55
C THR A 80 -6.49 -12.39 -2.48
N TYR A 81 -6.44 -11.82 -1.28
CA TYR A 81 -7.35 -12.23 -0.24
C TYR A 81 -8.77 -11.79 -0.56
N GLU A 82 -9.71 -12.58 -0.13
CA GLU A 82 -11.11 -12.25 -0.32
C GLU A 82 -11.46 -10.97 0.44
N LEU A 83 -10.91 -10.80 1.63
CA LEU A 83 -11.17 -9.64 2.45
C LEU A 83 -9.84 -9.10 2.98
N PRO A 84 -9.17 -8.23 2.24
CA PRO A 84 -7.91 -7.67 2.72
C PRO A 84 -8.10 -6.77 3.92
N GLU A 85 -7.16 -6.79 4.82
CA GLU A 85 -7.15 -5.88 5.95
C GLU A 85 -6.64 -4.52 5.48
N VAL A 86 -7.35 -3.45 5.74
CA VAL A 86 -6.87 -2.12 5.42
C VAL A 86 -7.32 -1.21 6.56
N LEU A 87 -6.38 -0.80 7.39
CA LEU A 87 -6.67 0.04 8.53
C LEU A 87 -5.85 1.30 8.48
N GLY A 88 -6.45 2.44 8.72
CA GLY A 88 -5.73 3.71 8.73
C GLY A 88 -5.68 4.26 10.14
N TYR A 89 -4.49 4.71 10.54
CA TYR A 89 -4.28 5.31 11.85
C TYR A 89 -3.79 6.73 11.69
N ARG A 90 -4.32 7.65 12.44
CA ARG A 90 -3.82 9.02 12.38
C ARG A 90 -2.52 9.13 13.15
N VAL A 91 -1.60 9.88 12.62
CA VAL A 91 -0.32 10.11 13.27
C VAL A 91 -0.39 11.49 13.89
N ASP A 92 -0.36 11.56 15.21
CA ASP A 92 -0.49 12.83 15.89
C ASP A 92 0.79 13.65 15.90
N MET A 93 1.93 13.01 15.89
CA MET A 93 3.20 13.73 15.97
C MET A 93 4.19 13.20 14.96
N ALA A 94 4.85 14.10 14.28
CA ALA A 94 5.88 13.73 13.33
C ALA A 94 6.87 14.88 13.24
N SER A 95 8.11 14.57 12.91
CA SER A 95 9.06 15.65 12.74
C SER A 95 8.68 16.44 11.50
N PRO A 96 8.86 17.76 11.52
CA PRO A 96 8.42 18.60 10.40
C PRO A 96 9.02 18.21 9.06
N GLY A 97 10.27 17.86 9.06
CA GLY A 97 10.92 17.49 7.80
C GLY A 97 10.31 16.23 7.20
N PHE A 98 9.94 15.28 8.05
CA PHE A 98 9.39 14.02 7.57
C PHE A 98 7.99 14.24 7.00
N LEU A 99 7.18 15.04 7.66
CA LEU A 99 5.85 15.34 7.15
C LEU A 99 5.95 16.03 5.79
N SER A 100 6.84 17.02 5.65
CA SER A 100 7.02 17.70 4.39
C SER A 100 7.44 16.75 3.30
N TRP A 101 8.30 15.79 3.64
CA TRP A 101 8.76 14.83 2.66
C TRP A 101 7.59 13.96 2.19
N ILE A 102 6.73 13.53 3.10
CA ILE A 102 5.59 12.72 2.71
C ILE A 102 4.68 13.51 1.78
N GLU A 103 4.46 14.77 2.10
CA GLU A 103 3.62 15.61 1.26
C GLU A 103 4.17 15.72 -0.15
N LYS A 104 5.48 15.89 -0.26
CA LYS A 104 6.08 16.00 -1.57
C LYS A 104 6.02 14.71 -2.35
N MET A 105 6.22 13.60 -1.68
CA MET A 105 6.27 12.31 -2.38
C MET A 105 4.89 11.85 -2.85
N THR A 106 3.83 12.36 -2.21
CA THR A 106 2.49 11.98 -2.61
C THR A 106 1.83 13.02 -3.50
N ALA A 107 2.49 14.14 -3.74
CA ALA A 107 1.92 15.15 -4.62
C ALA A 107 2.05 14.70 -6.06
N LEU A 108 0.99 14.86 -6.80
CA LEU A 108 1.06 14.52 -8.21
C LEU A 108 1.81 15.58 -8.96
N PRO A 109 2.51 15.23 -10.01
CA PRO A 109 3.21 16.20 -10.80
C PRO A 109 2.22 17.17 -11.42
N LYS A 110 2.65 18.46 -11.58
CA LYS A 110 1.82 19.41 -12.17
C LYS A 110 1.61 19.03 -13.57
N ARG A 111 0.47 19.11 -14.10
CA ARG A 111 0.26 18.82 -15.41
C ARG A 111 0.76 19.84 -16.27
N LYS A 112 1.48 19.62 -17.21
CA LYS A 112 1.97 20.58 -18.04
C LYS A 112 1.02 20.75 -19.04
N VAL A 113 0.71 21.67 -19.44
CA VAL A 113 -0.18 21.93 -20.32
C VAL A 113 0.31 21.66 -21.50
N ALA A 114 0.58 21.65 -22.18
CA ALA A 114 0.98 21.50 -23.34
C ALA A 114 1.65 20.57 -23.74
N GLY A 115 1.78 20.09 -23.83
CA GLY A 115 2.39 19.29 -24.09
C GLY A 115 2.59 18.36 -24.87
N LYS A 116 3.16 17.87 -25.06
CA LYS A 116 3.39 17.00 -25.76
C LYS A 116 3.65 15.89 -25.07
N ALA A 117 3.35 15.24 -25.01
CA ALA A 117 3.45 14.24 -24.37
C ALA A 117 4.27 13.28 -24.65
N LYS A 118 4.81 12.75 -24.35
CA LYS A 118 5.56 11.92 -24.65
C LYS A 118 5.46 10.75 -24.17
N THR A 119 5.49 10.13 -24.07
CA THR A 119 5.38 9.09 -23.61
C THR A 119 6.01 8.10 -23.50
N LYS A 120 6.26 7.38 -23.04
CA LYS A 120 6.60 6.50 -22.73
C LYS A 120 6.76 5.54 -22.40
N THR A 121 6.99 4.94 -21.95
CA THR A 121 7.19 4.16 -21.54
C THR A 121 7.08 3.16 -21.17
N LYS A 122 7.06 2.41 -20.96
CA LYS A 122 6.90 1.44 -20.66
C LYS A 122 7.31 0.66 -19.88
N ALA A 123 7.11 0.32 -19.36
CA ALA A 123 7.41 -0.23 -18.41
C ALA A 123 7.33 -1.51 -18.42
N LYS A 124 7.71 -2.24 -18.14
CA LYS A 124 7.74 -3.38 -18.26
C LYS A 124 7.26 -3.97 -17.20
N LYS A 125 6.68 -4.54 -16.98
CA LYS A 125 6.15 -5.05 -16.09
C LYS A 125 6.54 -6.27 -15.78
N ALA A 126 6.52 -6.51 -14.96
CA ALA A 126 6.92 -7.59 -14.51
C ALA A 126 5.98 -8.55 -14.62
N PRO A 127 6.19 -9.54 -14.75
CA PRO A 127 5.37 -10.47 -14.98
C PRO A 127 4.73 -10.89 -13.88
N GLY A 128 3.94 -11.06 -13.77
CA GLY A 128 3.35 -11.28 -12.69
C GLY A 128 3.34 -12.50 -12.24
N LYS A 129 3.31 -13.04 -11.55
CA LYS A 129 3.37 -14.10 -11.15
C LYS A 129 2.32 -14.44 -10.47
N LYS A 130 1.79 -15.10 -10.25
CA LYS A 130 0.81 -15.52 -9.76
C LYS A 130 0.78 -15.72 -8.53
N ALA A 131 0.28 -15.55 -7.98
CA ALA A 131 0.09 -15.52 -6.86
C ALA A 131 -0.23 -16.58 -6.21
N ALA A 132 -0.09 -16.82 -5.34
CA ALA A 132 -0.29 -17.77 -4.74
C ALA A 132 -1.34 -17.85 -4.06
N PRO A 133 -1.66 -18.47 -3.48
CA PRO A 133 -2.70 -18.70 -2.95
C PRO A 133 -3.12 -18.42 -1.79
N ARG A 134 -3.46 -18.55 -1.20
CA ARG A 134 -4.00 -18.28 -0.31
C ARG A 134 -4.40 -18.64 0.79
N ARG A 135 -4.88 -18.26 1.37
CA ARG A 135 -5.23 -18.36 2.48
C ARG A 135 -6.22 -19.19 2.55
N LYS A 136 -6.27 -19.97 2.92
CA LYS A 136 -7.09 -20.75 2.94
C LYS A 136 -8.10 -20.50 3.55
N GLY A 137 -8.68 -20.25 3.58
CA GLY A 137 -9.70 -19.92 4.12
C GLY A 137 -10.63 -20.70 4.38
#